data_c57ebce145206000ce6e16012267334e
#
_entry.id   c57ebce145206000ce6e16012267334e
#
_cell.length_a   1.000
_cell.length_b   1.000
_cell.length_c   1.000
_cell.angle_alpha   90.00
_cell.angle_beta   90.00
_cell.angle_gamma   90.00
#
_symmetry.space_group_name_H-M   'P 1'
#
loop_
_entity.id
_entity.type
_entity.pdbx_description
1 polymer ?
#
loop_
_entity_poly.entity_id
_entity_poly.type
_entity_poly.pdbx_seq_one_letter_code
_entity_poly.pdbx_strand_id
1 'polypeptide(L)'
;SDMFEDSELFNQDISRWPLFSLDFDRSTDWDGFASDHIQEILDDLSDEEDYFVIARDTTLTSSNIDDAVHNRNSDAIKTAYGEIQNWDTTYVSNMKSIFANETTFNEDISNWNVSSVTDIRGMFYDAGSFNQDLSNWDVSSVTDMSGMFTGANDLSDDNKCLIHSSFSSNYNWEYDWEYYCPSQFFQPENRDELKTAVDEWIADPDSANSTYGHISTWDTSLITDMSELFYYNQTFNDDISNWDVSSVTTTEKMFKFAEDFNQDLSGWDVSNVVYMNEMFYYATDFNQDIESWDVSSVIDMEGMFFAAIDFNQDLVGWDVSKVTDTNGMFYAATSFNGDISHWDTSSVTKLNSMFYAASSFNQDISGWDVSNVDDWYGMNSMFYGAESFNQDISHWDVSNVNNMYGMFYNARSFNQDLSNWDVSGSTNLNDMFEGTDDLSDNNKCVIHNSFSSNDNWNYDWEEYCSDE
;
A
#
# COMPACT_ATOMS: atom_id res chain seq x y z
N SER A 1 -6.74 -33.32 32.77
CA SER A 1 -7.03 -32.30 33.76
C SER A 1 -5.72 -31.81 34.31
N ASP A 2 -5.57 -30.51 34.51
CA ASP A 2 -4.50 -29.82 35.21
C ASP A 2 -3.30 -29.34 34.38
N MET A 3 -3.47 -29.04 33.08
CA MET A 3 -2.36 -28.48 32.32
C MET A 3 -2.23 -26.94 32.46
N PHE A 4 -3.20 -26.25 33.07
CA PHE A 4 -3.25 -24.80 33.22
C PHE A 4 -3.75 -24.30 34.59
N GLU A 5 -3.86 -25.17 35.60
CA GLU A 5 -4.20 -24.78 36.96
C GLU A 5 -2.96 -24.07 37.57
N ASP A 6 -3.04 -22.77 37.84
CA ASP A 6 -2.02 -21.88 38.40
C ASP A 6 -1.17 -21.02 37.42
N SER A 7 -1.60 -20.74 36.18
CA SER A 7 -0.89 -19.75 35.35
C SER A 7 -1.59 -18.39 35.33
N GLU A 8 -1.30 -17.52 36.28
CA GLU A 8 -1.76 -16.11 36.33
C GLU A 8 -1.16 -15.23 35.19
N LEU A 9 -0.31 -15.77 34.29
CA LEU A 9 0.33 -15.01 33.23
C LEU A 9 0.66 -15.92 32.03
N PHE A 10 -0.34 -16.40 31.29
CA PHE A 10 -0.06 -17.00 29.98
C PHE A 10 -0.37 -15.96 28.88
N ASN A 11 0.62 -15.12 28.58
CA ASN A 11 0.58 -14.16 27.46
C ASN A 11 1.62 -14.58 26.42
N GLN A 12 1.38 -15.71 25.70
CA GLN A 12 2.20 -16.15 24.60
C GLN A 12 1.32 -16.25 23.35
N ASP A 13 1.79 -15.65 22.28
CA ASP A 13 1.19 -15.80 20.94
C ASP A 13 1.32 -17.29 20.51
N ILE A 14 0.17 -17.99 20.48
CA ILE A 14 0.07 -19.39 20.03
C ILE A 14 -0.33 -19.52 18.56
N SER A 15 -0.36 -18.44 17.79
CA SER A 15 -0.75 -18.40 16.38
C SER A 15 0.12 -19.30 15.47
N ARG A 16 1.30 -19.73 15.96
CA ARG A 16 2.26 -20.60 15.24
C ARG A 16 2.29 -22.06 15.73
N TRP A 17 1.36 -22.46 16.57
CA TRP A 17 1.29 -23.89 16.92
C TRP A 17 0.61 -24.66 15.79
N PRO A 18 1.18 -25.78 15.31
CA PRO A 18 0.51 -26.63 14.33
C PRO A 18 -0.73 -27.25 15.00
N LEU A 19 -1.90 -26.73 14.67
CA LEU A 19 -3.15 -27.35 15.04
C LEU A 19 -3.29 -28.61 14.17
N PHE A 20 -3.19 -29.78 14.78
CA PHE A 20 -3.62 -31.02 14.14
C PHE A 20 -5.11 -30.87 13.79
N SER A 21 -5.44 -31.01 12.51
CA SER A 21 -6.82 -31.13 12.06
C SER A 21 -7.43 -32.37 12.72
N LEU A 22 -8.28 -32.16 13.68
CA LEU A 22 -9.21 -33.19 14.14
C LEU A 22 -10.38 -33.16 13.17
N ASP A 23 -10.32 -34.03 12.14
CA ASP A 23 -11.46 -34.39 11.34
C ASP A 23 -12.47 -35.13 12.26
N PHE A 24 -13.49 -34.38 12.69
CA PHE A 24 -14.64 -35.00 13.35
C PHE A 24 -15.59 -35.57 12.30
N ASP A 25 -15.42 -36.83 11.95
CA ASP A 25 -16.44 -37.61 11.26
C ASP A 25 -17.65 -37.82 12.19
N ARG A 26 -18.79 -37.20 11.85
CA ARG A 26 -20.06 -37.31 12.58
C ARG A 26 -20.73 -38.68 12.50
N SER A 27 -20.09 -39.72 12.02
CA SER A 27 -20.73 -41.01 11.71
C SER A 27 -20.46 -42.14 12.70
N THR A 28 -19.83 -41.94 13.85
CA THR A 28 -19.66 -43.02 14.83
C THR A 28 -20.09 -42.61 16.24
N ASP A 29 -21.03 -43.39 16.77
CA ASP A 29 -21.61 -43.38 18.11
C ASP A 29 -20.60 -43.07 19.23
N TRP A 30 -20.71 -41.88 19.78
CA TRP A 30 -20.17 -41.56 21.10
C TRP A 30 -21.33 -41.30 22.08
N ASP A 31 -21.96 -42.40 22.47
CA ASP A 31 -22.88 -42.39 23.63
C ASP A 31 -22.05 -42.22 24.90
N GLY A 32 -22.07 -41.04 25.49
CA GLY A 32 -22.08 -40.94 26.93
C GLY A 32 -20.87 -40.35 27.66
N PHE A 33 -19.96 -39.56 27.06
CA PHE A 33 -18.84 -38.97 27.86
C PHE A 33 -18.46 -37.54 27.56
N ALA A 34 -19.00 -36.89 26.57
CA ALA A 34 -18.54 -35.57 26.17
C ALA A 34 -19.58 -34.42 26.22
N SER A 35 -20.88 -34.72 26.34
CA SER A 35 -21.92 -33.68 26.26
C SER A 35 -22.03 -32.84 27.51
N ASP A 36 -21.89 -33.45 28.69
CA ASP A 36 -22.18 -32.76 29.96
C ASP A 36 -21.01 -31.85 30.39
N HIS A 37 -19.76 -32.24 30.09
CA HIS A 37 -18.59 -31.43 30.44
C HIS A 37 -18.37 -30.25 29.50
N ILE A 38 -18.70 -30.41 28.21
CA ILE A 38 -18.59 -29.32 27.23
C ILE A 38 -19.71 -28.30 27.46
N GLN A 39 -20.90 -28.77 27.83
CA GLN A 39 -22.01 -27.88 28.15
C GLN A 39 -21.76 -27.12 29.46
N GLU A 40 -21.14 -27.75 30.45
CA GLU A 40 -20.73 -27.11 31.71
C GLU A 40 -19.66 -26.03 31.47
N ILE A 41 -18.69 -26.25 30.56
CA ILE A 41 -17.69 -25.27 30.14
C ILE A 41 -18.32 -24.12 29.33
N LEU A 42 -19.32 -24.40 28.49
CA LEU A 42 -20.03 -23.39 27.71
C LEU A 42 -20.98 -22.54 28.57
N ASP A 43 -21.56 -23.13 29.62
CA ASP A 43 -22.43 -22.41 30.55
C ASP A 43 -21.63 -21.54 31.55
N ASP A 44 -20.41 -21.96 31.91
CA ASP A 44 -19.47 -21.19 32.76
C ASP A 44 -18.86 -19.98 32.03
N LEU A 45 -18.76 -20.04 30.68
CA LEU A 45 -18.25 -18.96 29.81
C LEU A 45 -19.33 -17.92 29.45
N SER A 46 -20.59 -18.12 29.84
CA SER A 46 -21.67 -17.18 29.51
C SER A 46 -21.78 -15.98 30.45
N ASP A 47 -21.08 -15.98 31.60
CA ASP A 47 -21.22 -14.97 32.66
C ASP A 47 -20.00 -14.04 32.85
N GLU A 48 -18.89 -14.19 32.07
CA GLU A 48 -17.78 -13.24 32.07
C GLU A 48 -17.49 -12.74 30.64
N GLU A 49 -17.52 -11.42 30.47
CA GLU A 49 -17.21 -10.70 29.22
C GLU A 49 -15.71 -10.78 28.85
N ASP A 50 -15.11 -11.96 28.84
CA ASP A 50 -13.75 -12.15 28.36
C ASP A 50 -13.73 -13.09 27.14
N TYR A 51 -13.50 -12.48 25.98
CA TYR A 51 -13.46 -13.07 24.65
C TYR A 51 -12.39 -14.15 24.50
N PHE A 52 -12.76 -15.40 24.54
CA PHE A 52 -12.01 -16.44 23.83
C PHE A 52 -12.37 -16.37 22.34
N VAL A 53 -11.55 -15.69 21.54
CA VAL A 53 -11.59 -15.83 20.10
C VAL A 53 -11.08 -17.24 19.78
N ILE A 54 -12.01 -18.21 19.64
CA ILE A 54 -11.70 -19.43 18.90
C ILE A 54 -11.31 -18.92 17.52
N ALA A 55 -10.06 -19.17 17.09
CA ALA A 55 -9.62 -18.92 15.73
C ALA A 55 -10.58 -19.67 14.80
N ARG A 56 -11.64 -19.01 14.34
CA ARG A 56 -12.46 -19.49 13.23
C ARG A 56 -11.53 -19.49 12.04
N ASP A 57 -11.57 -20.55 11.27
CA ASP A 57 -11.00 -20.55 9.92
C ASP A 57 -11.54 -19.32 9.20
N THR A 58 -10.71 -18.26 9.10
CA THR A 58 -11.06 -17.00 8.46
C THR A 58 -10.84 -17.09 6.95
N THR A 59 -10.57 -18.27 6.42
CA THR A 59 -10.39 -18.51 4.98
C THR A 59 -11.75 -18.59 4.30
N LEU A 60 -11.99 -17.73 3.30
CA LEU A 60 -13.15 -17.86 2.43
C LEU A 60 -12.95 -19.02 1.45
N THR A 61 -13.97 -19.85 1.36
CA THR A 61 -14.03 -21.01 0.46
C THR A 61 -15.41 -21.10 -0.19
N SER A 62 -15.56 -21.95 -1.21
CA SER A 62 -16.86 -22.17 -1.86
C SER A 62 -17.97 -22.68 -0.90
N SER A 63 -17.63 -23.15 0.28
CA SER A 63 -18.61 -23.67 1.25
C SER A 63 -19.15 -22.60 2.20
N ASN A 64 -18.46 -21.45 2.36
CA ASN A 64 -18.85 -20.42 3.33
C ASN A 64 -19.02 -19.02 2.72
N ILE A 65 -18.60 -18.78 1.47
CA ILE A 65 -18.71 -17.47 0.84
C ILE A 65 -20.17 -16.99 0.71
N ASP A 66 -21.09 -17.86 0.41
CA ASP A 66 -22.51 -17.52 0.28
C ASP A 66 -23.09 -17.01 1.61
N ASP A 67 -22.81 -17.70 2.71
CA ASP A 67 -23.20 -17.26 4.05
C ASP A 67 -22.49 -15.93 4.44
N ALA A 68 -21.22 -15.77 4.06
CA ALA A 68 -20.47 -14.56 4.35
C ALA A 68 -21.07 -13.36 3.60
N VAL A 69 -21.38 -13.49 2.30
CA VAL A 69 -22.01 -12.46 1.47
C VAL A 69 -23.34 -12.02 2.05
N HIS A 70 -24.25 -12.96 2.37
CA HIS A 70 -25.58 -12.62 2.92
C HIS A 70 -25.52 -11.98 4.31
N ASN A 71 -24.47 -12.22 5.08
CA ASN A 71 -24.26 -11.67 6.41
C ASN A 71 -23.15 -10.60 6.46
N ARG A 72 -22.69 -10.06 5.34
CA ARG A 72 -21.52 -9.17 5.20
C ARG A 72 -21.56 -7.93 6.10
N ASN A 73 -22.77 -7.44 6.41
CA ASN A 73 -22.96 -6.28 7.26
C ASN A 73 -22.97 -6.61 8.77
N SER A 74 -22.85 -7.88 9.15
CA SER A 74 -22.81 -8.28 10.56
C SER A 74 -21.41 -8.07 11.16
N ASP A 75 -21.37 -7.66 12.44
CA ASP A 75 -20.09 -7.48 13.15
C ASP A 75 -19.22 -8.75 13.14
N ALA A 76 -19.85 -9.93 13.14
CA ALA A 76 -19.14 -11.21 13.12
C ALA A 76 -18.37 -11.44 11.79
N ILE A 77 -18.99 -11.09 10.65
CA ILE A 77 -18.35 -11.24 9.31
C ILE A 77 -17.30 -10.15 9.13
N LYS A 78 -17.59 -8.90 9.51
CA LYS A 78 -16.60 -7.82 9.46
C LYS A 78 -15.39 -8.08 10.35
N THR A 79 -15.57 -8.71 11.49
CA THR A 79 -14.45 -9.13 12.35
C THR A 79 -13.65 -10.28 11.74
N ALA A 80 -14.31 -11.20 11.01
CA ALA A 80 -13.67 -12.38 10.46
C ALA A 80 -12.91 -12.10 9.14
N TYR A 81 -13.49 -11.26 8.25
CA TYR A 81 -13.04 -11.09 6.88
C TYR A 81 -12.81 -9.62 6.46
N GLY A 82 -13.11 -8.65 7.34
CA GLY A 82 -13.08 -7.22 6.99
C GLY A 82 -14.26 -6.77 6.14
N GLU A 83 -14.10 -5.61 5.51
CA GLU A 83 -15.07 -5.10 4.52
C GLU A 83 -14.99 -5.93 3.23
N ILE A 84 -16.12 -6.07 2.52
CA ILE A 84 -16.27 -7.00 1.40
C ILE A 84 -15.26 -6.77 0.27
N GLN A 85 -14.87 -5.53 0.01
CA GLN A 85 -13.89 -5.19 -1.03
C GLN A 85 -12.49 -5.75 -0.76
N ASN A 86 -12.19 -6.08 0.50
CA ASN A 86 -10.88 -6.58 0.95
C ASN A 86 -10.87 -8.10 1.21
N TRP A 87 -11.90 -8.82 0.79
CA TRP A 87 -11.97 -10.27 1.05
C TRP A 87 -10.98 -11.05 0.20
N ASP A 88 -10.22 -11.93 0.83
CA ASP A 88 -9.38 -12.91 0.13
C ASP A 88 -10.23 -14.06 -0.43
N THR A 89 -10.47 -14.05 -1.73
CA THR A 89 -11.27 -15.05 -2.45
C THR A 89 -10.43 -16.12 -3.16
N THR A 90 -9.11 -16.15 -2.93
CA THR A 90 -8.16 -17.06 -3.62
C THR A 90 -8.55 -18.53 -3.56
N TYR A 91 -9.21 -18.98 -2.47
CA TYR A 91 -9.61 -20.38 -2.29
C TYR A 91 -11.07 -20.66 -2.65
N VAL A 92 -11.73 -19.72 -3.30
CA VAL A 92 -13.11 -19.88 -3.77
C VAL A 92 -13.10 -20.39 -5.21
N SER A 93 -13.72 -21.53 -5.47
CA SER A 93 -13.83 -22.11 -6.82
C SER A 93 -15.25 -22.09 -7.39
N ASN A 94 -16.24 -21.67 -6.60
CA ASN A 94 -17.64 -21.57 -7.01
C ASN A 94 -18.29 -20.35 -6.37
N MET A 95 -18.79 -19.45 -7.20
CA MET A 95 -19.49 -18.21 -6.83
C MET A 95 -20.90 -18.13 -7.44
N LYS A 96 -21.46 -19.30 -7.77
CA LYS A 96 -22.80 -19.39 -8.34
C LYS A 96 -23.82 -18.68 -7.44
N SER A 97 -24.54 -17.71 -8.00
CA SER A 97 -25.71 -17.04 -7.41
C SER A 97 -25.46 -16.35 -6.07
N ILE A 98 -24.23 -16.06 -5.66
CA ILE A 98 -23.92 -15.52 -4.31
C ILE A 98 -24.51 -14.15 -4.04
N PHE A 99 -24.80 -13.34 -5.07
CA PHE A 99 -25.52 -12.06 -5.00
C PHE A 99 -26.90 -12.10 -5.68
N ALA A 100 -27.43 -13.30 -5.99
CA ALA A 100 -28.71 -13.40 -6.65
C ALA A 100 -29.83 -12.82 -5.77
N ASN A 101 -30.67 -11.94 -6.36
CA ASN A 101 -31.75 -11.20 -5.71
C ASN A 101 -31.29 -10.18 -4.64
N GLU A 102 -30.00 -9.88 -4.53
CA GLU A 102 -29.49 -8.78 -3.71
C GLU A 102 -29.75 -7.43 -4.44
N THR A 103 -31.00 -7.00 -4.48
CA THR A 103 -31.48 -5.88 -5.34
C THR A 103 -30.84 -4.54 -5.07
N THR A 104 -30.17 -4.35 -3.94
CA THR A 104 -29.48 -3.11 -3.54
C THR A 104 -27.95 -3.26 -3.48
N PHE A 105 -27.43 -4.42 -3.88
CA PHE A 105 -25.99 -4.67 -3.87
C PHE A 105 -25.31 -3.85 -4.96
N ASN A 106 -24.34 -3.04 -4.56
CA ASN A 106 -23.46 -2.27 -5.45
C ASN A 106 -22.11 -1.95 -4.77
N GLU A 107 -21.65 -2.87 -3.92
CA GLU A 107 -20.35 -2.73 -3.26
C GLU A 107 -19.24 -3.15 -4.24
N ASP A 108 -18.07 -2.49 -4.14
CA ASP A 108 -16.94 -2.78 -4.99
C ASP A 108 -16.33 -4.15 -4.63
N ILE A 109 -16.19 -5.00 -5.65
CA ILE A 109 -15.58 -6.32 -5.57
C ILE A 109 -14.60 -6.56 -6.74
N SER A 110 -14.15 -5.49 -7.39
CA SER A 110 -13.25 -5.53 -8.55
C SER A 110 -11.94 -6.25 -8.22
N ASN A 111 -11.47 -6.14 -6.97
CA ASN A 111 -10.22 -6.73 -6.48
C ASN A 111 -10.34 -8.21 -6.05
N TRP A 112 -11.50 -8.83 -6.18
CA TRP A 112 -11.62 -10.24 -5.84
C TRP A 112 -10.81 -11.13 -6.77
N ASN A 113 -10.01 -12.03 -6.21
CA ASN A 113 -9.31 -13.03 -7.00
C ASN A 113 -10.27 -14.15 -7.43
N VAL A 114 -10.66 -14.13 -8.72
CA VAL A 114 -11.56 -15.14 -9.30
C VAL A 114 -10.84 -16.17 -10.21
N SER A 115 -9.51 -16.11 -10.28
CA SER A 115 -8.72 -16.97 -11.17
C SER A 115 -8.92 -18.49 -10.97
N SER A 116 -9.34 -18.89 -9.77
CA SER A 116 -9.67 -20.29 -9.43
C SER A 116 -11.15 -20.64 -9.58
N VAL A 117 -12.00 -19.66 -9.92
CA VAL A 117 -13.46 -19.85 -9.99
C VAL A 117 -13.85 -20.53 -11.30
N THR A 118 -14.72 -21.55 -11.22
CA THR A 118 -15.19 -22.31 -12.37
C THR A 118 -16.66 -22.11 -12.70
N ASP A 119 -17.47 -21.60 -11.76
CA ASP A 119 -18.91 -21.43 -11.89
C ASP A 119 -19.35 -20.10 -11.26
N ILE A 120 -19.79 -19.15 -12.11
CA ILE A 120 -20.34 -17.83 -11.72
C ILE A 120 -21.75 -17.62 -12.26
N ARG A 121 -22.44 -18.68 -12.69
CA ARG A 121 -23.80 -18.54 -13.26
C ARG A 121 -24.74 -17.88 -12.28
N GLY A 122 -25.53 -16.93 -12.80
CA GLY A 122 -26.52 -16.20 -12.04
C GLY A 122 -25.95 -15.40 -10.85
N MET A 123 -24.65 -15.11 -10.84
CA MET A 123 -23.99 -14.46 -9.70
C MET A 123 -24.70 -13.17 -9.29
N PHE A 124 -25.10 -12.34 -10.25
CA PHE A 124 -25.83 -11.08 -10.06
C PHE A 124 -27.27 -11.15 -10.60
N TYR A 125 -27.87 -12.35 -10.63
CA TYR A 125 -29.24 -12.53 -11.11
C TYR A 125 -30.22 -11.68 -10.26
N ASP A 126 -30.99 -10.78 -10.90
CA ASP A 126 -31.87 -9.82 -10.26
C ASP A 126 -31.21 -8.92 -9.18
N ALA A 127 -29.90 -8.71 -9.25
CA ALA A 127 -29.18 -7.70 -8.47
C ALA A 127 -29.36 -6.32 -9.14
N GLY A 128 -30.55 -5.73 -8.98
CA GLY A 128 -31.00 -4.60 -9.79
C GLY A 128 -30.12 -3.36 -9.76
N SER A 129 -29.49 -3.05 -8.60
CA SER A 129 -28.61 -1.87 -8.43
C SER A 129 -27.13 -2.14 -8.73
N PHE A 130 -26.77 -3.37 -9.11
CA PHE A 130 -25.36 -3.69 -9.37
C PHE A 130 -24.82 -2.91 -10.58
N ASN A 131 -23.75 -2.14 -10.35
CA ASN A 131 -23.07 -1.33 -11.37
C ASN A 131 -21.58 -1.17 -11.08
N GLN A 132 -20.84 -2.30 -10.94
CA GLN A 132 -19.40 -2.28 -10.73
C GLN A 132 -18.65 -2.79 -11.96
N ASP A 133 -17.44 -2.27 -12.17
CA ASP A 133 -16.52 -2.78 -13.17
C ASP A 133 -15.88 -4.08 -12.67
N LEU A 134 -15.96 -5.14 -13.46
CA LEU A 134 -15.36 -6.44 -13.20
C LEU A 134 -14.33 -6.82 -14.26
N SER A 135 -13.88 -5.89 -15.09
CA SER A 135 -12.98 -6.16 -16.22
C SER A 135 -11.63 -6.72 -15.77
N ASN A 136 -11.22 -6.43 -14.53
CA ASN A 136 -9.98 -6.96 -13.92
C ASN A 136 -10.09 -8.45 -13.50
N TRP A 137 -11.26 -9.05 -13.56
CA TRP A 137 -11.40 -10.45 -13.16
C TRP A 137 -10.78 -11.41 -14.19
N ASP A 138 -9.88 -12.27 -13.76
CA ASP A 138 -9.39 -13.38 -14.57
C ASP A 138 -10.44 -14.51 -14.61
N VAL A 139 -11.30 -14.47 -15.62
CA VAL A 139 -12.34 -15.48 -15.84
C VAL A 139 -11.89 -16.66 -16.71
N SER A 140 -10.60 -16.80 -17.00
CA SER A 140 -10.07 -17.83 -17.90
C SER A 140 -10.41 -19.26 -17.46
N SER A 141 -10.57 -19.49 -16.15
CA SER A 141 -10.96 -20.79 -15.58
C SER A 141 -12.46 -21.02 -15.53
N VAL A 142 -13.30 -20.02 -15.81
CA VAL A 142 -14.75 -20.11 -15.66
C VAL A 142 -15.35 -20.92 -16.81
N THR A 143 -16.17 -21.91 -16.44
CA THR A 143 -16.84 -22.83 -17.38
C THR A 143 -18.34 -22.62 -17.48
N ASP A 144 -18.95 -21.84 -16.59
CA ASP A 144 -20.39 -21.50 -16.63
C ASP A 144 -20.63 -20.08 -16.12
N MET A 145 -21.02 -19.16 -17.04
CA MET A 145 -21.37 -17.77 -16.79
C MET A 145 -22.86 -17.49 -17.08
N SER A 146 -23.67 -18.55 -17.27
CA SER A 146 -25.04 -18.40 -17.73
C SER A 146 -25.88 -17.56 -16.77
N GLY A 147 -26.57 -16.56 -17.33
CA GLY A 147 -27.48 -15.68 -16.59
C GLY A 147 -26.82 -14.77 -15.56
N MET A 148 -25.49 -14.61 -15.60
CA MET A 148 -24.71 -13.89 -14.58
C MET A 148 -25.30 -12.51 -14.27
N PHE A 149 -25.68 -11.73 -15.30
CA PHE A 149 -26.19 -10.35 -15.16
C PHE A 149 -27.67 -10.23 -15.51
N THR A 150 -28.43 -11.32 -15.58
CA THR A 150 -29.87 -11.24 -15.88
C THR A 150 -30.57 -10.46 -14.76
N GLY A 151 -31.23 -9.34 -15.10
CA GLY A 151 -31.92 -8.50 -14.13
C GLY A 151 -31.04 -7.48 -13.37
N ALA A 152 -29.75 -7.38 -13.67
CA ALA A 152 -28.89 -6.30 -13.20
C ALA A 152 -29.13 -5.03 -14.04
N ASN A 153 -30.23 -4.34 -13.76
CA ASN A 153 -30.77 -3.31 -14.66
C ASN A 153 -30.00 -1.99 -14.62
N ASP A 154 -29.33 -1.68 -13.51
CA ASP A 154 -28.55 -0.46 -13.33
C ASP A 154 -27.11 -0.60 -13.88
N LEU A 155 -26.72 -1.81 -14.38
CA LEU A 155 -25.40 -1.99 -15.00
C LEU A 155 -25.28 -1.09 -16.23
N SER A 156 -24.38 -0.12 -16.15
CA SER A 156 -24.18 0.91 -17.16
C SER A 156 -23.67 0.32 -18.49
N ASP A 157 -23.85 1.06 -19.57
CA ASP A 157 -23.33 0.64 -20.89
C ASP A 157 -21.80 0.59 -20.88
N ASP A 158 -21.14 1.46 -20.11
CA ASP A 158 -19.70 1.48 -19.95
C ASP A 158 -19.20 0.21 -19.23
N ASN A 159 -19.77 -0.13 -18.07
CA ASN A 159 -19.40 -1.35 -17.36
C ASN A 159 -19.72 -2.62 -18.19
N LYS A 160 -20.80 -2.62 -18.97
CA LYS A 160 -21.07 -3.71 -19.93
C LYS A 160 -19.97 -3.82 -20.98
N CYS A 161 -19.47 -2.68 -21.50
CA CYS A 161 -18.37 -2.69 -22.47
C CYS A 161 -17.06 -3.19 -21.84
N LEU A 162 -16.68 -2.67 -20.67
CA LEU A 162 -15.48 -3.08 -19.97
C LEU A 162 -15.47 -4.58 -19.68
N ILE A 163 -16.56 -5.08 -19.09
CA ILE A 163 -16.74 -6.51 -18.79
C ILE A 163 -16.70 -7.33 -20.08
N HIS A 164 -17.38 -6.88 -21.16
CA HIS A 164 -17.36 -7.57 -22.45
C HIS A 164 -15.96 -7.66 -23.04
N SER A 165 -15.23 -6.57 -23.01
CA SER A 165 -13.86 -6.50 -23.55
C SER A 165 -12.93 -7.50 -22.87
N SER A 166 -13.06 -7.71 -21.55
CA SER A 166 -12.30 -8.66 -20.79
C SER A 166 -12.82 -10.11 -20.91
N PHE A 167 -14.15 -10.30 -20.74
CA PHE A 167 -14.75 -11.64 -20.63
C PHE A 167 -15.00 -12.33 -21.96
N SER A 168 -15.12 -11.60 -23.09
CA SER A 168 -15.43 -12.14 -24.41
C SER A 168 -14.38 -13.13 -24.95
N SER A 169 -13.16 -13.09 -24.41
CA SER A 169 -12.12 -14.08 -24.70
C SER A 169 -12.47 -15.49 -24.17
N ASN A 170 -13.35 -15.60 -23.17
CA ASN A 170 -13.83 -16.89 -22.66
C ASN A 170 -15.04 -17.35 -23.49
N TYR A 171 -14.95 -18.55 -24.07
CA TYR A 171 -16.00 -19.09 -24.97
C TYR A 171 -17.35 -19.36 -24.26
N ASN A 172 -17.42 -19.34 -22.92
CA ASN A 172 -18.65 -19.47 -22.14
C ASN A 172 -19.34 -18.12 -21.89
N TRP A 173 -18.76 -17.01 -22.36
CA TRP A 173 -19.38 -15.69 -22.32
C TRP A 173 -20.57 -15.65 -23.26
N GLU A 174 -21.79 -15.40 -22.74
CA GLU A 174 -23.04 -15.48 -23.52
C GLU A 174 -23.62 -14.12 -23.94
N TYR A 175 -23.08 -13.00 -23.40
CA TYR A 175 -23.61 -11.68 -23.64
C TYR A 175 -22.97 -11.05 -24.89
N ASP A 176 -23.79 -10.60 -25.82
CA ASP A 176 -23.35 -9.82 -26.98
C ASP A 176 -23.45 -8.33 -26.60
N TRP A 177 -22.44 -7.87 -25.88
CA TRP A 177 -22.36 -6.49 -25.42
C TRP A 177 -21.39 -5.63 -26.24
N GLU A 178 -20.86 -6.14 -27.35
CA GLU A 178 -20.01 -5.36 -28.27
C GLU A 178 -20.72 -4.08 -28.75
N TYR A 179 -22.07 -4.09 -28.83
CA TYR A 179 -22.87 -2.92 -29.18
C TYR A 179 -22.74 -1.74 -28.21
N TYR A 180 -22.45 -2.04 -26.94
CA TYR A 180 -22.22 -1.00 -25.92
C TYR A 180 -20.80 -0.45 -25.97
N CYS A 181 -19.89 -1.09 -26.70
CA CYS A 181 -18.53 -0.63 -26.84
C CYS A 181 -18.40 0.40 -27.96
N PRO A 182 -17.77 1.55 -27.73
CA PRO A 182 -17.48 2.50 -28.77
C PRO A 182 -16.71 1.83 -29.91
N SER A 183 -17.02 2.15 -31.14
CA SER A 183 -16.44 1.52 -32.34
C SER A 183 -14.94 1.81 -32.53
N GLN A 184 -14.38 2.68 -31.71
CA GLN A 184 -12.94 2.95 -31.57
C GLN A 184 -12.69 3.39 -30.13
N PHE A 185 -11.78 2.69 -29.43
CA PHE A 185 -11.22 3.21 -28.18
C PHE A 185 -10.50 4.52 -28.48
N PHE A 186 -10.66 5.51 -27.61
CA PHE A 186 -9.86 6.72 -27.68
C PHE A 186 -8.40 6.36 -27.46
N GLN A 187 -7.57 6.59 -28.49
CA GLN A 187 -6.12 6.40 -28.44
C GLN A 187 -5.46 7.74 -28.73
N PRO A 188 -5.07 8.49 -27.70
CA PRO A 188 -4.37 9.77 -27.89
C PRO A 188 -2.99 9.54 -28.53
N GLU A 189 -2.65 10.36 -29.53
CA GLU A 189 -1.37 10.26 -30.23
C GLU A 189 -0.20 10.86 -29.45
N ASN A 190 -0.50 11.71 -28.45
CA ASN A 190 0.52 12.42 -27.67
C ASN A 190 -0.06 12.92 -26.33
N ARG A 191 0.84 13.42 -25.45
CA ARG A 191 0.50 13.95 -24.13
C ARG A 191 -0.55 15.06 -24.18
N ASP A 192 -0.44 15.99 -25.11
CA ASP A 192 -1.36 17.16 -25.13
C ASP A 192 -2.79 16.75 -25.45
N GLU A 193 -2.96 15.75 -26.29
CA GLU A 193 -4.26 15.17 -26.60
C GLU A 193 -4.82 14.40 -25.42
N LEU A 194 -4.01 13.56 -24.77
CA LEU A 194 -4.38 12.87 -23.53
C LEU A 194 -4.76 13.87 -22.44
N LYS A 195 -3.93 14.91 -22.22
CA LYS A 195 -4.19 15.95 -21.21
C LYS A 195 -5.48 16.70 -21.46
N THR A 196 -5.79 16.99 -22.74
CA THR A 196 -7.05 17.63 -23.10
C THR A 196 -8.24 16.74 -22.72
N ALA A 197 -8.19 15.45 -23.05
CA ALA A 197 -9.24 14.50 -22.69
C ALA A 197 -9.39 14.32 -21.19
N VAL A 198 -8.27 14.27 -20.44
CA VAL A 198 -8.25 14.23 -18.97
C VAL A 198 -8.91 15.49 -18.38
N ASP A 199 -8.57 16.68 -18.89
CA ASP A 199 -9.13 17.93 -18.39
C ASP A 199 -10.63 18.02 -18.65
N GLU A 200 -11.10 17.53 -19.82
CA GLU A 200 -12.52 17.45 -20.15
C GLU A 200 -13.24 16.42 -19.28
N TRP A 201 -12.60 15.26 -18.99
CA TRP A 201 -13.13 14.26 -18.07
C TRP A 201 -13.33 14.81 -16.66
N ILE A 202 -12.34 15.51 -16.13
CA ILE A 202 -12.41 16.12 -14.79
C ILE A 202 -13.46 17.22 -14.72
N ALA A 203 -13.63 17.97 -15.81
CA ALA A 203 -14.60 19.07 -15.86
C ALA A 203 -16.07 18.59 -15.99
N ASP A 204 -16.32 17.57 -16.79
CA ASP A 204 -17.64 16.99 -17.07
C ASP A 204 -17.48 15.54 -17.59
N PRO A 205 -17.46 14.54 -16.67
CA PRO A 205 -17.27 13.13 -17.04
C PRO A 205 -18.30 12.62 -18.06
N ASP A 206 -19.59 13.02 -17.95
CA ASP A 206 -20.65 12.58 -18.86
C ASP A 206 -20.40 13.07 -20.29
N SER A 207 -19.97 14.32 -20.44
CA SER A 207 -19.65 14.91 -21.74
C SER A 207 -18.39 14.28 -22.36
N ALA A 208 -17.34 14.08 -21.56
CA ALA A 208 -16.10 13.48 -21.99
C ALA A 208 -16.30 12.00 -22.37
N ASN A 209 -17.08 11.25 -21.57
CA ASN A 209 -17.46 9.89 -21.90
C ASN A 209 -18.16 9.77 -23.26
N SER A 210 -19.04 10.71 -23.56
CA SER A 210 -19.70 10.75 -24.87
C SER A 210 -18.76 10.99 -26.06
N THR A 211 -17.57 11.58 -25.79
CA THR A 211 -16.58 11.97 -26.80
C THR A 211 -15.46 10.93 -26.93
N TYR A 212 -14.96 10.46 -25.78
CA TYR A 212 -13.74 9.64 -25.68
C TYR A 212 -13.98 8.23 -25.16
N GLY A 213 -15.21 7.91 -24.69
CA GLY A 213 -15.47 6.73 -23.88
C GLY A 213 -15.01 6.94 -22.43
N HIS A 214 -15.30 5.96 -21.58
CA HIS A 214 -14.91 6.01 -20.16
C HIS A 214 -13.38 6.05 -20.00
N ILE A 215 -12.88 6.85 -19.04
CA ILE A 215 -11.45 7.09 -18.87
C ILE A 215 -10.64 5.78 -18.70
N SER A 216 -11.22 4.76 -18.05
CA SER A 216 -10.61 3.44 -17.88
C SER A 216 -10.44 2.64 -19.17
N THR A 217 -11.11 3.05 -20.29
CA THR A 217 -11.03 2.38 -21.59
C THR A 217 -10.03 3.01 -22.55
N TRP A 218 -9.40 4.10 -22.16
CA TRP A 218 -8.49 4.81 -23.06
C TRP A 218 -7.23 4.00 -23.34
N ASP A 219 -6.86 3.87 -24.59
CA ASP A 219 -5.64 3.20 -25.03
C ASP A 219 -4.48 4.20 -24.97
N THR A 220 -3.70 4.12 -23.90
CA THR A 220 -2.56 5.02 -23.65
C THR A 220 -1.22 4.49 -24.15
N SER A 221 -1.22 3.39 -24.92
CA SER A 221 -0.02 2.68 -25.38
C SER A 221 0.98 3.52 -26.21
N LEU A 222 0.51 4.61 -26.85
CA LEU A 222 1.34 5.53 -27.59
C LEU A 222 1.97 6.65 -26.75
N ILE A 223 1.56 6.77 -25.47
CA ILE A 223 1.98 7.86 -24.62
C ILE A 223 3.35 7.55 -23.99
N THR A 224 4.26 8.49 -24.11
CA THR A 224 5.61 8.40 -23.53
C THR A 224 5.85 9.39 -22.40
N ASP A 225 4.98 10.37 -22.22
CA ASP A 225 5.02 11.42 -21.20
C ASP A 225 3.65 11.56 -20.55
N MET A 226 3.57 11.25 -19.25
CA MET A 226 2.36 11.41 -18.45
C MET A 226 2.53 12.49 -17.35
N SER A 227 3.51 13.38 -17.53
CA SER A 227 3.75 14.43 -16.55
C SER A 227 2.53 15.33 -16.34
N GLU A 228 2.24 15.64 -15.09
CA GLU A 228 1.19 16.59 -14.67
C GLU A 228 -0.25 16.27 -15.15
N LEU A 229 -0.57 15.02 -15.53
CA LEU A 229 -1.90 14.71 -16.08
C LEU A 229 -3.03 15.05 -15.11
N PHE A 230 -2.87 14.74 -13.83
CA PHE A 230 -3.88 14.98 -12.77
C PHE A 230 -3.44 16.04 -11.76
N TYR A 231 -2.51 16.90 -12.15
CA TYR A 231 -1.95 17.95 -11.29
C TYR A 231 -3.03 18.89 -10.75
N TYR A 232 -3.11 19.06 -9.40
CA TYR A 232 -4.13 19.82 -8.67
C TYR A 232 -5.57 19.29 -8.80
N ASN A 233 -5.80 18.07 -9.24
CA ASN A 233 -7.12 17.48 -9.29
C ASN A 233 -7.42 16.73 -7.98
N GLN A 234 -7.74 17.51 -6.93
CA GLN A 234 -7.83 17.04 -5.54
C GLN A 234 -8.80 15.86 -5.37
N THR A 235 -9.90 15.84 -6.10
CA THR A 235 -10.98 14.84 -5.97
C THR A 235 -10.93 13.75 -7.04
N PHE A 236 -9.88 13.72 -7.87
CA PHE A 236 -9.75 12.68 -8.87
C PHE A 236 -9.44 11.33 -8.19
N ASN A 237 -10.31 10.35 -8.44
CA ASN A 237 -10.12 8.98 -7.94
C ASN A 237 -10.80 7.95 -8.86
N ASP A 238 -10.82 8.21 -10.17
CA ASP A 238 -11.36 7.25 -11.14
C ASP A 238 -10.35 6.16 -11.47
N ASP A 239 -10.86 4.98 -11.84
CA ASP A 239 -10.04 3.82 -12.19
C ASP A 239 -9.31 4.04 -13.53
N ILE A 240 -7.98 3.97 -13.46
CA ILE A 240 -7.05 4.03 -14.59
C ILE A 240 -6.06 2.85 -14.56
N SER A 241 -6.38 1.80 -13.83
CA SER A 241 -5.54 0.61 -13.67
C SER A 241 -5.23 -0.09 -15.01
N ASN A 242 -6.14 0.02 -15.99
CA ASN A 242 -6.00 -0.55 -17.33
C ASN A 242 -5.16 0.29 -18.30
N TRP A 243 -4.68 1.46 -17.90
CA TRP A 243 -3.84 2.26 -18.78
C TRP A 243 -2.52 1.55 -19.11
N ASP A 244 -2.18 1.46 -20.37
CA ASP A 244 -0.88 0.96 -20.81
C ASP A 244 0.18 2.06 -20.64
N VAL A 245 1.02 1.91 -19.63
CA VAL A 245 2.11 2.84 -19.31
C VAL A 245 3.48 2.30 -19.72
N SER A 246 3.52 1.16 -20.42
CA SER A 246 4.77 0.48 -20.80
C SER A 246 5.71 1.29 -21.70
N SER A 247 5.17 2.30 -22.39
CA SER A 247 5.97 3.23 -23.22
C SER A 247 6.37 4.52 -22.48
N VAL A 248 5.89 4.73 -21.25
CA VAL A 248 6.07 5.97 -20.51
C VAL A 248 7.49 6.10 -19.96
N THR A 249 8.09 7.27 -20.14
CA THR A 249 9.44 7.58 -19.66
C THR A 249 9.43 8.60 -18.51
N THR A 250 8.33 9.31 -18.28
CA THR A 250 8.17 10.26 -17.20
C THR A 250 6.73 10.32 -16.68
N THR A 251 6.61 10.24 -15.36
CA THR A 251 5.38 10.45 -14.59
C THR A 251 5.52 11.64 -13.64
N GLU A 252 6.46 12.56 -13.94
CA GLU A 252 6.73 13.75 -13.13
C GLU A 252 5.43 14.47 -12.76
N LYS A 253 5.18 14.64 -11.45
CA LYS A 253 4.00 15.35 -10.91
C LYS A 253 2.63 14.83 -11.36
N MET A 254 2.55 13.57 -11.84
CA MET A 254 1.31 13.05 -12.46
C MET A 254 0.09 13.19 -11.53
N PHE A 255 0.23 12.86 -10.26
CA PHE A 255 -0.82 12.95 -9.24
C PHE A 255 -0.53 14.00 -8.16
N LYS A 256 0.33 14.97 -8.46
CA LYS A 256 0.68 16.02 -7.50
C LYS A 256 -0.55 16.83 -7.11
N PHE A 257 -0.90 16.85 -5.80
CA PHE A 257 -2.11 17.42 -5.20
C PHE A 257 -3.42 16.74 -5.67
N ALA A 258 -3.39 15.48 -6.09
CA ALA A 258 -4.57 14.64 -6.24
C ALA A 258 -4.85 13.96 -4.88
N GLU A 259 -5.44 14.72 -3.95
CA GLU A 259 -5.52 14.37 -2.53
C GLU A 259 -6.30 13.07 -2.29
N ASP A 260 -7.43 12.87 -3.00
CA ASP A 260 -8.34 11.71 -2.84
C ASP A 260 -7.89 10.49 -3.68
N PHE A 261 -6.81 10.62 -4.50
CA PHE A 261 -6.41 9.54 -5.41
C PHE A 261 -5.86 8.34 -4.65
N ASN A 262 -6.50 7.17 -4.82
CA ASN A 262 -6.11 5.91 -4.19
C ASN A 262 -6.53 4.68 -5.02
N GLN A 263 -6.36 4.73 -6.36
CA GLN A 263 -6.66 3.59 -7.23
C GLN A 263 -5.48 2.64 -7.35
N ASP A 264 -5.79 1.36 -7.57
CA ASP A 264 -4.78 0.30 -7.74
C ASP A 264 -3.97 0.51 -9.02
N LEU A 265 -2.67 0.66 -8.87
CA LEU A 265 -1.71 0.80 -9.96
C LEU A 265 -0.69 -0.35 -10.01
N SER A 266 -0.93 -1.45 -9.27
CA SER A 266 -0.01 -2.58 -9.17
C SER A 266 0.25 -3.27 -10.52
N GLY A 267 -0.72 -3.16 -11.45
CA GLY A 267 -0.62 -3.71 -12.82
C GLY A 267 0.19 -2.86 -13.81
N TRP A 268 0.65 -1.67 -13.42
CA TRP A 268 1.37 -0.80 -14.35
C TRP A 268 2.79 -1.29 -14.63
N ASP A 269 3.17 -1.38 -15.90
CA ASP A 269 4.56 -1.63 -16.34
C ASP A 269 5.32 -0.30 -16.39
N VAL A 270 6.00 0.05 -15.30
CA VAL A 270 6.80 1.28 -15.19
C VAL A 270 8.27 1.09 -15.53
N SER A 271 8.65 -0.06 -16.11
CA SER A 271 10.05 -0.44 -16.35
C SER A 271 10.84 0.53 -17.25
N ASN A 272 10.15 1.33 -18.05
CA ASN A 272 10.76 2.35 -18.90
C ASN A 272 10.76 3.76 -18.29
N VAL A 273 10.16 3.95 -17.10
CA VAL A 273 10.09 5.27 -16.46
C VAL A 273 11.46 5.66 -15.91
N VAL A 274 11.88 6.88 -16.22
CA VAL A 274 13.16 7.47 -15.81
C VAL A 274 12.96 8.54 -14.73
N TYR A 275 11.86 9.29 -14.79
CA TYR A 275 11.57 10.39 -13.89
C TYR A 275 10.23 10.14 -13.18
N MET A 276 10.27 10.01 -11.84
CA MET A 276 9.11 9.86 -10.97
C MET A 276 9.00 10.98 -9.92
N ASN A 277 9.78 12.07 -10.12
CA ASN A 277 9.82 13.16 -9.15
C ASN A 277 8.43 13.77 -8.92
N GLU A 278 8.10 13.96 -7.65
CA GLU A 278 6.83 14.53 -7.18
C GLU A 278 5.55 13.80 -7.67
N MET A 279 5.63 12.51 -8.10
CA MET A 279 4.49 11.81 -8.70
C MET A 279 3.26 11.79 -7.79
N PHE A 280 3.42 11.51 -6.49
CA PHE A 280 2.36 11.47 -5.49
C PHE A 280 2.52 12.57 -4.43
N TYR A 281 3.13 13.69 -4.80
CA TYR A 281 3.33 14.84 -3.91
C TYR A 281 1.98 15.39 -3.44
N TYR A 282 1.69 15.36 -2.11
CA TYR A 282 0.38 15.70 -1.51
C TYR A 282 -0.80 14.85 -2.05
N ALA A 283 -0.58 13.62 -2.52
CA ALA A 283 -1.63 12.62 -2.70
C ALA A 283 -1.88 11.96 -1.34
N THR A 284 -2.68 12.61 -0.49
CA THR A 284 -2.77 12.31 0.95
C THR A 284 -3.34 10.95 1.24
N ASP A 285 -4.28 10.48 0.42
CA ASP A 285 -5.01 9.22 0.61
C ASP A 285 -4.33 8.04 -0.10
N PHE A 286 -3.31 8.31 -0.96
CA PHE A 286 -2.65 7.25 -1.72
C PHE A 286 -1.93 6.26 -0.82
N ASN A 287 -2.34 4.99 -0.86
CA ASN A 287 -1.74 3.90 -0.08
C ASN A 287 -1.87 2.53 -0.80
N GLN A 288 -1.75 2.49 -2.12
CA GLN A 288 -1.83 1.24 -2.87
C GLN A 288 -0.47 0.53 -2.92
N ASP A 289 -0.55 -0.81 -3.02
CA ASP A 289 0.63 -1.67 -3.14
C ASP A 289 1.29 -1.49 -4.51
N ILE A 290 2.51 -1.00 -4.50
CA ILE A 290 3.37 -0.77 -5.67
C ILE A 290 4.73 -1.45 -5.54
N GLU A 291 4.87 -2.43 -4.62
CA GLU A 291 6.10 -3.18 -4.41
C GLU A 291 6.58 -3.88 -5.70
N SER A 292 5.63 -4.33 -6.53
CA SER A 292 5.91 -5.03 -7.79
C SER A 292 6.46 -4.17 -8.92
N TRP A 293 6.50 -2.84 -8.77
CA TRP A 293 6.99 -1.95 -9.82
C TRP A 293 8.48 -2.17 -10.11
N ASP A 294 8.83 -2.35 -11.38
CA ASP A 294 10.23 -2.33 -11.84
C ASP A 294 10.70 -0.88 -12.01
N VAL A 295 11.35 -0.35 -10.97
CA VAL A 295 11.89 1.02 -10.95
C VAL A 295 13.38 1.08 -11.35
N SER A 296 13.93 -0.01 -11.88
CA SER A 296 15.36 -0.13 -12.18
C SER A 296 15.89 0.85 -13.25
N SER A 297 15.00 1.56 -13.95
CA SER A 297 15.36 2.64 -14.88
C SER A 297 15.28 4.05 -14.27
N VAL A 298 14.72 4.20 -13.08
CA VAL A 298 14.49 5.50 -12.46
C VAL A 298 15.78 6.11 -11.95
N ILE A 299 15.95 7.41 -12.20
CA ILE A 299 17.12 8.19 -11.74
C ILE A 299 16.74 9.32 -10.78
N ASP A 300 15.47 9.73 -10.75
CA ASP A 300 14.97 10.85 -9.96
C ASP A 300 13.63 10.50 -9.29
N MET A 301 13.65 10.52 -7.95
CA MET A 301 12.49 10.30 -7.07
C MET A 301 12.30 11.46 -6.08
N GLU A 302 12.82 12.68 -6.42
CA GLU A 302 12.64 13.86 -5.57
C GLU A 302 11.16 14.04 -5.21
N GLY A 303 10.84 14.13 -3.92
CA GLY A 303 9.51 14.42 -3.41
C GLY A 303 8.40 13.45 -3.84
N MET A 304 8.72 12.22 -4.29
CA MET A 304 7.73 11.30 -4.88
C MET A 304 6.51 11.08 -3.97
N PHE A 305 6.71 10.93 -2.67
CA PHE A 305 5.66 10.77 -1.66
C PHE A 305 5.63 11.91 -0.64
N PHE A 306 6.07 13.11 -1.04
CA PHE A 306 6.05 14.28 -0.17
C PHE A 306 4.64 14.56 0.34
N ALA A 307 4.43 14.50 1.66
CA ALA A 307 3.14 14.65 2.33
C ALA A 307 2.03 13.69 1.81
N ALA A 308 2.40 12.52 1.30
CA ALA A 308 1.49 11.39 1.12
C ALA A 308 1.24 10.75 2.50
N ILE A 309 0.27 11.31 3.22
CA ILE A 309 0.09 11.10 4.66
C ILE A 309 -0.21 9.65 5.00
N ASP A 310 -1.05 8.99 4.19
CA ASP A 310 -1.52 7.62 4.43
C ASP A 310 -0.60 6.55 3.83
N PHE A 311 0.37 6.95 2.99
CA PHE A 311 1.27 6.00 2.33
C PHE A 311 2.11 5.22 3.32
N ASN A 312 1.99 3.88 3.32
CA ASN A 312 2.72 2.98 4.20
C ASN A 312 2.89 1.57 3.60
N GLN A 313 3.34 1.48 2.36
CA GLN A 313 3.59 0.20 1.70
C GLN A 313 5.08 -0.17 1.77
N ASP A 314 5.36 -1.49 1.78
CA ASP A 314 6.72 -1.99 1.64
C ASP A 314 7.24 -1.74 0.22
N LEU A 315 8.50 -1.38 0.09
CA LEU A 315 9.16 -1.10 -1.19
C LEU A 315 10.44 -1.95 -1.34
N VAL A 316 10.45 -3.13 -0.72
CA VAL A 316 11.60 -4.03 -0.67
C VAL A 316 12.00 -4.53 -2.05
N GLY A 317 11.03 -4.66 -2.97
CA GLY A 317 11.25 -5.09 -4.36
C GLY A 317 11.90 -4.04 -5.28
N TRP A 318 12.03 -2.78 -4.84
CA TRP A 318 12.51 -1.71 -5.70
C TRP A 318 14.03 -1.74 -5.89
N ASP A 319 14.49 -1.81 -7.14
CA ASP A 319 15.89 -1.58 -7.51
C ASP A 319 16.15 -0.08 -7.72
N VAL A 320 16.66 0.58 -6.68
CA VAL A 320 16.98 2.01 -6.70
C VAL A 320 18.45 2.30 -7.04
N SER A 321 19.20 1.31 -7.53
CA SER A 321 20.65 1.40 -7.76
C SER A 321 21.09 2.50 -8.75
N LYS A 322 20.16 3.03 -9.57
CA LYS A 322 20.40 4.16 -10.45
C LYS A 322 19.88 5.50 -9.95
N VAL A 323 19.11 5.50 -8.87
CA VAL A 323 18.52 6.73 -8.33
C VAL A 323 19.63 7.62 -7.77
N THR A 324 19.60 8.88 -8.15
CA THR A 324 20.59 9.89 -7.71
C THR A 324 19.98 10.95 -6.79
N ASP A 325 18.67 11.17 -6.88
CA ASP A 325 17.93 12.19 -6.14
C ASP A 325 16.74 11.58 -5.40
N THR A 326 16.78 11.64 -4.07
CA THR A 326 15.70 11.22 -3.17
C THR A 326 15.33 12.34 -2.18
N ASN A 327 15.71 13.61 -2.53
CA ASN A 327 15.40 14.78 -1.73
C ASN A 327 13.91 14.82 -1.36
N GLY A 328 13.59 14.87 -0.07
CA GLY A 328 12.22 15.00 0.42
C GLY A 328 11.26 13.87 -0.01
N MET A 329 11.76 12.70 -0.43
CA MET A 329 10.91 11.63 -0.98
C MET A 329 9.75 11.24 -0.06
N PHE A 330 9.98 11.16 1.25
CA PHE A 330 8.97 10.86 2.26
C PHE A 330 8.76 12.03 3.23
N TYR A 331 9.03 13.27 2.80
CA TYR A 331 8.80 14.47 3.63
C TYR A 331 7.36 14.52 4.10
N ALA A 332 7.12 14.58 5.40
CA ALA A 332 5.80 14.60 6.05
C ALA A 332 4.86 13.42 5.67
N ALA A 333 5.39 12.32 5.15
CA ALA A 333 4.66 11.06 5.01
C ALA A 333 4.53 10.40 6.39
N THR A 334 3.58 10.89 7.19
CA THR A 334 3.50 10.63 8.63
C THR A 334 3.22 9.18 8.99
N SER A 335 2.56 8.43 8.12
CA SER A 335 2.28 7.00 8.32
C SER A 335 3.38 6.09 7.81
N PHE A 336 4.32 6.61 7.00
CA PHE A 336 5.31 5.77 6.32
C PHE A 336 6.25 5.08 7.30
N ASN A 337 6.24 3.77 7.26
CA ASN A 337 7.20 2.87 7.92
C ASN A 337 7.38 1.58 7.10
N GLY A 338 7.25 1.64 5.77
CA GLY A 338 7.46 0.53 4.85
C GLY A 338 8.92 0.08 4.79
N ASP A 339 9.14 -1.19 4.47
CA ASP A 339 10.49 -1.78 4.39
C ASP A 339 11.24 -1.30 3.13
N ILE A 340 12.36 -0.63 3.37
CA ILE A 340 13.32 -0.11 2.38
C ILE A 340 14.76 -0.54 2.69
N SER A 341 14.91 -1.57 3.53
CA SER A 341 16.21 -2.01 4.05
C SER A 341 17.16 -2.54 2.97
N HIS A 342 16.62 -3.03 1.86
CA HIS A 342 17.39 -3.66 0.77
C HIS A 342 17.80 -2.70 -0.35
N TRP A 343 17.51 -1.42 -0.21
CA TRP A 343 17.85 -0.44 -1.24
C TRP A 343 19.36 -0.29 -1.42
N ASP A 344 19.84 -0.38 -2.66
CA ASP A 344 21.20 0.00 -3.03
C ASP A 344 21.26 1.51 -3.26
N THR A 345 21.71 2.25 -2.26
CA THR A 345 21.78 3.71 -2.27
C THR A 345 23.12 4.25 -2.77
N SER A 346 23.98 3.39 -3.30
CA SER A 346 25.34 3.76 -3.69
C SER A 346 25.43 4.84 -4.79
N SER A 347 24.36 5.05 -5.56
CA SER A 347 24.27 6.13 -6.55
C SER A 347 23.66 7.43 -6.02
N VAL A 348 23.07 7.41 -4.83
CA VAL A 348 22.33 8.56 -4.27
C VAL A 348 23.31 9.65 -3.85
N THR A 349 23.05 10.87 -4.34
CA THR A 349 23.84 12.06 -3.99
C THR A 349 23.08 13.08 -3.17
N LYS A 350 21.73 12.97 -3.10
CA LYS A 350 20.87 13.90 -2.39
C LYS A 350 19.89 13.14 -1.48
N LEU A 351 20.05 13.32 -0.17
CA LEU A 351 19.24 12.74 0.90
C LEU A 351 18.58 13.79 1.81
N ASN A 352 18.71 15.09 1.47
CA ASN A 352 18.21 16.14 2.35
C ASN A 352 16.68 16.04 2.52
N SER A 353 16.24 16.19 3.76
CA SER A 353 14.82 16.16 4.15
C SER A 353 14.06 14.86 3.77
N MET A 354 14.74 13.75 3.45
CA MET A 354 14.08 12.54 2.92
C MET A 354 12.97 12.03 3.85
N PHE A 355 13.19 12.06 5.18
CA PHE A 355 12.23 11.64 6.20
C PHE A 355 11.82 12.79 7.12
N TYR A 356 11.87 14.04 6.63
CA TYR A 356 11.43 15.21 7.41
C TYR A 356 9.98 15.01 7.87
N ALA A 357 9.73 15.06 9.18
CA ALA A 357 8.43 14.85 9.81
C ALA A 357 7.72 13.51 9.44
N ALA A 358 8.44 12.51 8.95
CA ALA A 358 7.95 11.14 8.79
C ALA A 358 7.91 10.48 10.19
N SER A 359 6.89 10.83 10.99
CA SER A 359 6.85 10.56 12.42
C SER A 359 6.82 9.08 12.80
N SER A 360 6.32 8.22 11.92
CA SER A 360 6.24 6.76 12.13
C SER A 360 7.48 6.01 11.66
N PHE A 361 8.37 6.66 10.88
CA PHE A 361 9.49 5.98 10.24
C PHE A 361 10.52 5.46 11.24
N ASN A 362 10.78 4.15 11.20
CA ASN A 362 11.81 3.49 12.03
C ASN A 362 12.32 2.18 11.39
N GLN A 363 12.45 2.10 10.06
CA GLN A 363 12.98 0.92 9.39
C GLN A 363 14.51 0.87 9.43
N ASP A 364 15.05 -0.34 9.37
CA ASP A 364 16.50 -0.58 9.33
C ASP A 364 17.10 -0.12 8.00
N ILE A 365 17.89 0.93 8.06
CA ILE A 365 18.63 1.51 6.94
C ILE A 365 20.15 1.48 7.18
N SER A 366 20.60 0.62 8.09
CA SER A 366 22.03 0.48 8.42
C SER A 366 22.88 0.04 7.24
N GLY A 367 22.28 -0.68 6.28
CA GLY A 367 22.93 -1.16 5.06
C GLY A 367 23.12 -0.12 3.96
N TRP A 368 22.58 1.09 4.10
CA TRP A 368 22.67 2.11 3.07
C TRP A 368 24.08 2.63 2.88
N ASP A 369 24.51 2.78 1.62
CA ASP A 369 25.74 3.49 1.27
C ASP A 369 25.42 4.98 1.02
N VAL A 370 25.94 5.82 1.92
CA VAL A 370 25.75 7.28 1.85
C VAL A 370 27.05 8.02 1.48
N SER A 371 28.09 7.29 1.10
CA SER A 371 29.43 7.84 0.84
C SER A 371 29.49 8.80 -0.36
N ASN A 372 28.50 8.73 -1.26
CA ASN A 372 28.39 9.61 -2.43
C ASN A 372 27.52 10.85 -2.18
N VAL A 373 27.02 11.05 -0.97
CA VAL A 373 26.24 12.25 -0.61
C VAL A 373 27.20 13.43 -0.44
N ASP A 374 27.27 14.29 -1.44
CA ASP A 374 28.22 15.43 -1.47
C ASP A 374 27.56 16.78 -1.81
N ASP A 375 26.23 16.83 -2.00
CA ASP A 375 25.52 18.05 -2.35
C ASP A 375 25.61 19.11 -1.24
N TRP A 376 25.47 20.38 -1.63
CA TRP A 376 25.42 21.53 -0.73
C TRP A 376 24.38 21.35 0.41
N TYR A 377 23.28 20.68 0.12
CA TYR A 377 22.26 20.36 1.11
C TYR A 377 22.62 19.12 1.96
N GLY A 378 23.47 18.23 1.47
CA GLY A 378 23.96 17.03 2.17
C GLY A 378 22.83 16.18 2.75
N MET A 379 22.87 16.02 4.07
CA MET A 379 21.81 15.35 4.86
C MET A 379 21.01 16.33 5.71
N ASN A 380 20.92 17.62 5.26
CA ASN A 380 20.17 18.64 5.97
C ASN A 380 18.76 18.14 6.28
N SER A 381 18.37 18.18 7.55
CA SER A 381 17.03 17.86 8.04
C SER A 381 16.50 16.47 7.65
N MET A 382 17.38 15.50 7.36
CA MET A 382 16.98 14.17 6.86
C MET A 382 15.96 13.48 7.76
N PHE A 383 16.14 13.54 9.07
CA PHE A 383 15.24 12.96 10.09
C PHE A 383 14.61 14.03 11.00
N TYR A 384 14.52 15.27 10.54
CA TYR A 384 13.88 16.35 11.30
C TYR A 384 12.43 15.96 11.65
N GLY A 385 12.09 15.86 12.94
CA GLY A 385 10.75 15.46 13.37
C GLY A 385 10.34 14.01 13.07
N ALA A 386 11.29 13.15 12.70
CA ALA A 386 11.06 11.71 12.60
C ALA A 386 11.03 11.11 14.02
N GLU A 387 9.91 11.31 14.72
CA GLU A 387 9.80 11.10 16.17
C GLU A 387 10.12 9.66 16.61
N SER A 388 9.82 8.66 15.76
CA SER A 388 10.03 7.24 16.06
C SER A 388 11.43 6.71 15.67
N PHE A 389 12.20 7.47 14.88
CA PHE A 389 13.45 6.97 14.31
C PHE A 389 14.52 6.72 15.37
N ASN A 390 15.00 5.47 15.43
CA ASN A 390 16.06 5.04 16.37
C ASN A 390 16.91 3.89 15.83
N GLN A 391 17.19 3.82 14.53
CA GLN A 391 18.01 2.75 13.95
C GLN A 391 19.50 3.05 14.02
N ASP A 392 20.32 1.99 14.12
CA ASP A 392 21.78 2.08 14.17
C ASP A 392 22.34 2.42 12.79
N ILE A 393 22.80 3.65 12.64
CA ILE A 393 23.46 4.19 11.44
C ILE A 393 24.93 4.57 11.72
N SER A 394 25.52 4.03 12.78
CA SER A 394 26.91 4.32 13.20
C SER A 394 27.95 3.96 12.14
N HIS A 395 27.59 3.10 11.18
CA HIS A 395 28.49 2.62 10.12
C HIS A 395 28.45 3.45 8.83
N TRP A 396 27.58 4.45 8.75
CA TRP A 396 27.52 5.31 7.58
C TRP A 396 28.81 6.10 7.39
N ASP A 397 29.34 6.11 6.17
CA ASP A 397 30.44 6.98 5.79
C ASP A 397 29.94 8.37 5.42
N VAL A 398 29.95 9.28 6.38
CA VAL A 398 29.49 10.68 6.22
C VAL A 398 30.64 11.66 5.95
N SER A 399 31.85 11.16 5.66
CA SER A 399 33.06 11.99 5.52
C SER A 399 32.95 13.04 4.39
N ASN A 400 32.10 12.81 3.39
CA ASN A 400 31.83 13.75 2.29
C ASN A 400 30.65 14.71 2.56
N VAL A 401 29.89 14.49 3.65
CA VAL A 401 28.66 15.26 3.92
C VAL A 401 29.01 16.63 4.48
N ASN A 402 28.71 17.68 3.70
CA ASN A 402 29.02 19.06 4.07
C ASN A 402 28.01 19.70 5.03
N ASN A 403 26.74 19.25 5.01
CA ASN A 403 25.66 19.91 5.74
C ASN A 403 24.76 18.87 6.41
N MET A 404 24.69 18.91 7.74
CA MET A 404 23.83 18.08 8.60
C MET A 404 22.95 18.96 9.51
N TYR A 405 22.62 20.19 9.05
CA TYR A 405 21.75 21.11 9.81
C TYR A 405 20.44 20.39 10.20
N GLY A 406 20.11 20.40 11.50
CA GLY A 406 18.86 19.87 12.01
C GLY A 406 18.58 18.39 11.66
N MET A 407 19.62 17.58 11.37
CA MET A 407 19.45 16.22 10.85
C MET A 407 18.54 15.36 11.73
N PHE A 408 18.65 15.47 13.05
CA PHE A 408 17.82 14.76 14.04
C PHE A 408 16.98 15.72 14.90
N TYR A 409 16.75 16.96 14.43
CA TYR A 409 15.95 17.91 15.17
C TYR A 409 14.57 17.35 15.50
N ASN A 410 14.16 17.30 16.78
CA ASN A 410 12.92 16.67 17.26
C ASN A 410 12.75 15.19 16.87
N ALA A 411 13.80 14.46 16.52
CA ALA A 411 13.79 13.00 16.43
C ALA A 411 13.84 12.42 17.87
N ARG A 412 12.71 12.47 18.55
CA ARG A 412 12.62 12.30 20.02
C ARG A 412 13.15 10.97 20.51
N SER A 413 12.90 9.87 19.77
CA SER A 413 13.32 8.51 20.14
C SER A 413 14.77 8.21 19.79
N PHE A 414 15.47 9.10 19.06
CA PHE A 414 16.82 8.84 18.58
C PHE A 414 17.82 8.74 19.72
N ASN A 415 18.50 7.57 19.85
CA ASN A 415 19.48 7.30 20.90
C ASN A 415 20.61 6.38 20.42
N GLN A 416 21.29 6.72 19.33
CA GLN A 416 22.38 5.94 18.77
C GLN A 416 23.74 6.60 19.00
N ASP A 417 24.80 5.78 19.07
CA ASP A 417 26.20 6.22 19.17
C ASP A 417 26.72 6.54 17.76
N LEU A 418 26.98 7.80 17.47
CA LEU A 418 27.53 8.29 16.21
C LEU A 418 29.03 8.67 16.32
N SER A 419 29.71 8.28 17.37
CA SER A 419 31.11 8.67 17.60
C SER A 419 32.10 8.18 16.52
N ASN A 420 31.69 7.21 15.70
CA ASN A 420 32.44 6.72 14.55
C ASN A 420 32.35 7.63 13.30
N TRP A 421 31.43 8.58 13.27
CA TRP A 421 31.26 9.45 12.12
C TRP A 421 32.43 10.44 11.97
N ASP A 422 33.01 10.52 10.79
CA ASP A 422 33.99 11.57 10.46
C ASP A 422 33.24 12.82 9.96
N VAL A 423 33.00 13.76 10.86
CA VAL A 423 32.35 15.05 10.56
C VAL A 423 33.35 16.17 10.28
N SER A 424 34.65 15.86 10.13
CA SER A 424 35.70 16.87 9.98
C SER A 424 35.51 17.77 8.77
N GLY A 425 34.85 17.27 7.69
CA GLY A 425 34.50 18.01 6.49
C GLY A 425 33.21 18.84 6.60
N SER A 426 32.41 18.60 7.63
CA SER A 426 31.07 19.22 7.72
C SER A 426 31.15 20.69 8.10
N THR A 427 30.47 21.53 7.32
CA THR A 427 30.46 23.00 7.50
C THR A 427 29.26 23.51 8.29
N ASN A 428 28.25 22.63 8.53
CA ASN A 428 27.08 23.00 9.28
C ASN A 428 26.52 21.81 10.08
N LEU A 429 26.67 21.86 11.40
CA LEU A 429 26.17 20.90 12.39
C LEU A 429 25.14 21.54 13.33
N ASN A 430 24.64 22.77 12.99
CA ASN A 430 23.72 23.49 13.84
C ASN A 430 22.42 22.72 14.03
N ASP A 431 21.87 22.78 15.24
CA ASP A 431 20.57 22.22 15.62
C ASP A 431 20.40 20.72 15.34
N MET A 432 21.52 20.00 15.07
CA MET A 432 21.51 18.60 14.63
C MET A 432 20.76 17.68 15.59
N PHE A 433 20.86 17.92 16.91
CA PHE A 433 20.27 17.10 17.97
C PHE A 433 19.29 17.87 18.86
N GLU A 434 18.81 19.03 18.45
CA GLU A 434 17.83 19.79 19.24
C GLU A 434 16.53 19.00 19.37
N GLY A 435 16.04 18.77 20.60
CA GLY A 435 14.80 18.02 20.84
C GLY A 435 14.92 16.49 20.68
N THR A 436 16.13 15.94 20.67
CA THR A 436 16.35 14.48 20.78
C THR A 436 16.24 14.04 22.24
N ASP A 437 15.00 13.93 22.74
CA ASP A 437 14.72 13.80 24.17
C ASP A 437 15.29 12.52 24.78
N ASP A 438 15.33 11.41 24.03
CA ASP A 438 15.82 10.11 24.49
C ASP A 438 17.34 9.93 24.34
N LEU A 439 18.06 10.90 23.73
CA LEU A 439 19.52 10.78 23.57
C LEU A 439 20.22 10.77 24.94
N SER A 440 20.78 9.62 25.28
CA SER A 440 21.37 9.37 26.60
C SER A 440 22.61 10.22 26.84
N ASP A 441 22.90 10.49 28.11
CA ASP A 441 24.12 11.22 28.53
C ASP A 441 25.39 10.52 28.02
N ASN A 442 25.40 9.17 28.01
CA ASN A 442 26.52 8.40 27.47
C ASN A 442 26.70 8.69 25.95
N ASN A 443 25.64 8.65 25.18
CA ASN A 443 25.74 8.91 23.74
C ASN A 443 26.09 10.37 23.46
N LYS A 444 25.56 11.32 24.23
CA LYS A 444 25.99 12.73 24.17
C LYS A 444 27.47 12.89 24.40
N CYS A 445 28.01 12.20 25.42
CA CYS A 445 29.44 12.27 25.74
C CYS A 445 30.31 11.70 24.62
N VAL A 446 30.02 10.48 24.13
CA VAL A 446 30.88 9.86 23.10
C VAL A 446 30.81 10.63 21.77
N ILE A 447 29.64 11.16 21.41
CA ILE A 447 29.45 12.03 20.23
C ILE A 447 30.24 13.33 20.41
N HIS A 448 30.15 13.98 21.59
CA HIS A 448 30.87 15.22 21.88
C HIS A 448 32.37 15.03 21.76
N ASN A 449 32.91 13.96 22.35
CA ASN A 449 34.34 13.64 22.29
C ASN A 449 34.85 13.47 20.85
N SER A 450 34.02 12.92 19.96
CA SER A 450 34.36 12.76 18.56
C SER A 450 34.17 14.06 17.73
N PHE A 451 33.06 14.75 17.92
CA PHE A 451 32.65 15.88 17.05
C PHE A 451 33.24 17.23 17.47
N SER A 452 33.67 17.40 18.75
CA SER A 452 34.17 18.68 19.30
C SER A 452 35.44 19.19 18.62
N SER A 453 36.12 18.37 17.84
CA SER A 453 37.27 18.81 17.01
C SER A 453 36.85 19.61 15.77
N ASN A 454 35.55 19.58 15.37
CA ASN A 454 35.02 20.40 14.29
C ASN A 454 34.60 21.78 14.81
N ASP A 455 35.11 22.85 14.23
CA ASP A 455 34.81 24.24 14.62
C ASP A 455 33.33 24.61 14.50
N ASN A 456 32.54 23.85 13.74
CA ASN A 456 31.09 24.05 13.55
C ASN A 456 30.23 23.23 14.56
N TRP A 457 30.89 22.46 15.45
CA TRP A 457 30.18 21.81 16.56
C TRP A 457 29.82 22.83 17.63
N ASN A 458 28.53 23.02 17.90
CA ASN A 458 28.04 24.09 18.78
C ASN A 458 27.38 23.60 20.07
N TYR A 459 27.44 22.28 20.37
CA TYR A 459 26.91 21.70 21.60
C TYR A 459 27.98 21.68 22.69
N ASP A 460 27.63 22.19 23.88
CA ASP A 460 28.45 22.08 25.10
C ASP A 460 27.95 20.88 25.91
N TRP A 461 28.43 19.70 25.54
CA TRP A 461 28.06 18.45 26.19
C TRP A 461 29.18 17.88 27.07
N GLU A 462 30.18 18.68 27.40
CA GLU A 462 31.29 18.27 28.28
C GLU A 462 30.79 17.81 29.68
N GLU A 463 29.68 18.41 30.18
CA GLU A 463 29.06 18.04 31.45
C GLU A 463 28.57 16.59 31.51
N TYR A 464 28.19 16.00 30.34
CA TYR A 464 27.74 14.60 30.23
C TYR A 464 28.94 13.62 30.25
N CYS A 465 30.18 14.08 30.14
CA CYS A 465 31.40 13.30 30.12
C CYS A 465 32.07 13.25 31.50
N SER A 466 31.32 13.44 32.59
CA SER A 466 31.89 13.38 33.94
C SER A 466 32.38 11.98 34.24
N ASP A 467 33.65 11.92 34.71
CA ASP A 467 34.40 10.72 35.07
C ASP A 467 33.59 9.74 35.92
N GLU A 468 33.40 8.51 35.43
CA GLU A 468 33.26 7.36 36.33
C GLU A 468 34.57 6.97 36.93
#